data_1decb4a217e4dd286bb4fd36b4d44c22
#
_entry.id   1decb4a217e4dd286bb4fd36b4d44c22
#
_cell.length_a   1.000
_cell.length_b   1.000
_cell.length_c   1.000
_cell.angle_alpha   90.00
_cell.angle_beta   90.00
_cell.angle_gamma   90.00
#
_symmetry.space_group_name_H-M   'P 1'
#
loop_
_entity.id
_entity.type
_entity.pdbx_description
1 polymer ?
#
loop_
_entity_poly.entity_id
_entity_poly.type
_entity_poly.pdbx_seq_one_letter_code
_entity_poly.pdbx_strand_id
1 'polypeptide(L)'
;MTMVSADLPAHGCDGWRHATSWDEVEGIISAALDRGDRNTPGWLQFGRDLEADEPGEFQLRVVADPDSGCAALLWFRNVDPEEHADDALAQHLWVTFNPEPPLEVPLLASDYDTEHFHDRFTVIDLEHAREALREFCRSGGQRPKSVQWVAGDYYGRIVQRLDVAGAA
;
A
#
# COMPACT_ATOMS: atom_id res chain seq x y z
N MET A 1 -6.90 -9.25 -20.50
CA MET A 1 -5.78 -8.44 -19.97
C MET A 1 -6.02 -8.21 -18.47
N THR A 2 -5.07 -8.57 -17.66
CA THR A 2 -5.17 -8.37 -16.20
C THR A 2 -5.02 -6.89 -15.87
N MET A 3 -5.95 -6.32 -15.12
CA MET A 3 -5.90 -4.93 -14.68
C MET A 3 -5.07 -4.77 -13.41
N VAL A 4 -5.17 -5.73 -12.50
CA VAL A 4 -4.40 -5.77 -11.25
C VAL A 4 -4.41 -7.18 -10.70
N SER A 5 -3.34 -7.56 -10.01
CA SER A 5 -3.29 -8.79 -9.22
C SER A 5 -3.27 -8.44 -7.73
N ALA A 6 -4.00 -9.18 -6.92
CA ALA A 6 -4.10 -8.96 -5.49
C ALA A 6 -3.96 -10.26 -4.69
N ASP A 7 -3.26 -10.20 -3.58
CA ASP A 7 -3.21 -11.22 -2.55
C ASP A 7 -3.75 -10.63 -1.24
N LEU A 8 -4.89 -11.13 -0.79
CA LEU A 8 -5.62 -10.64 0.38
C LEU A 8 -5.83 -11.77 1.39
N PRO A 9 -4.81 -12.13 2.18
CA PRO A 9 -4.87 -13.29 3.08
C PRO A 9 -5.99 -13.23 4.13
N ALA A 10 -6.40 -12.03 4.56
CA ALA A 10 -7.49 -11.84 5.52
C ALA A 10 -8.83 -12.48 5.09
N HIS A 11 -8.99 -12.82 3.81
CA HIS A 11 -10.21 -13.40 3.26
C HIS A 11 -10.11 -14.91 3.02
N GLY A 12 -9.09 -15.56 3.57
CA GLY A 12 -8.90 -17.02 3.43
C GLY A 12 -8.68 -17.46 1.98
N CYS A 13 -8.29 -16.55 1.12
CA CYS A 13 -7.93 -16.83 -0.26
C CYS A 13 -6.41 -16.94 -0.35
N ASP A 14 -5.93 -18.15 -0.39
CA ASP A 14 -4.51 -18.41 -0.62
C ASP A 14 -4.18 -18.08 -2.09
N GLY A 15 -3.30 -17.10 -2.27
CA GLY A 15 -2.73 -16.76 -3.56
C GLY A 15 -3.35 -15.55 -4.26
N TRP A 16 -2.78 -15.28 -5.43
CA TRP A 16 -3.08 -14.09 -6.23
C TRP A 16 -4.38 -14.22 -7.00
N ARG A 17 -5.23 -13.20 -6.86
CA ARG A 17 -6.41 -13.00 -7.70
C ARG A 17 -6.09 -11.99 -8.79
N HIS A 18 -6.68 -12.18 -9.96
CA HIS A 18 -6.48 -11.33 -11.13
C HIS A 18 -7.79 -10.67 -11.52
N ALA A 19 -7.83 -9.35 -11.46
CA ALA A 19 -8.97 -8.57 -11.93
C ALA A 19 -8.80 -8.24 -13.41
N THR A 20 -9.85 -8.42 -14.18
CA THR A 20 -9.93 -8.12 -15.61
C THR A 20 -11.00 -7.08 -15.95
N SER A 21 -11.77 -6.64 -14.95
CA SER A 21 -12.81 -5.63 -15.08
C SER A 21 -12.79 -4.67 -13.89
N TRP A 22 -13.43 -3.51 -14.07
CA TRP A 22 -13.57 -2.54 -12.97
C TRP A 22 -14.41 -3.08 -11.82
N ASP A 23 -15.45 -3.84 -12.08
CA ASP A 23 -16.26 -4.45 -11.01
C ASP A 23 -15.43 -5.39 -10.15
N GLU A 24 -14.53 -6.15 -10.76
CA GLU A 24 -13.58 -7.01 -10.03
C GLU A 24 -12.55 -6.19 -9.25
N VAL A 25 -12.05 -5.08 -9.81
CA VAL A 25 -11.16 -4.14 -9.11
C VAL A 25 -11.85 -3.55 -7.88
N GLU A 26 -13.07 -3.05 -8.02
CA GLU A 26 -13.84 -2.52 -6.87
C GLU A 26 -14.11 -3.60 -5.82
N GLY A 27 -14.32 -4.84 -6.23
CA GLY A 27 -14.42 -5.99 -5.33
C GLY A 27 -13.14 -6.24 -4.53
N ILE A 28 -11.99 -6.13 -5.17
CA ILE A 28 -10.66 -6.22 -4.51
C ILE A 28 -10.46 -5.07 -3.52
N ILE A 29 -10.78 -3.84 -3.92
CA ILE A 29 -10.65 -2.65 -3.06
C ILE A 29 -11.54 -2.79 -1.81
N SER A 30 -12.81 -3.18 -2.00
CA SER A 30 -13.72 -3.42 -0.88
C SER A 30 -13.22 -4.55 0.04
N ALA A 31 -12.68 -5.62 -0.52
CA ALA A 31 -12.09 -6.69 0.27
C ALA A 31 -10.88 -6.20 1.09
N ALA A 32 -10.02 -5.39 0.50
CA ALA A 32 -8.84 -4.87 1.17
C ALA A 32 -9.16 -3.87 2.30
N LEU A 33 -10.17 -3.03 2.10
CA LEU A 33 -10.49 -1.92 3.01
C LEU A 33 -11.69 -2.23 3.93
N ASP A 34 -12.84 -2.54 3.35
CA ASP A 34 -14.09 -2.68 4.13
C ASP A 34 -14.18 -4.00 4.90
N ARG A 35 -13.45 -5.00 4.43
CA ARG A 35 -13.33 -6.33 5.05
C ARG A 35 -11.88 -6.66 5.41
N GLY A 36 -11.04 -5.64 5.52
CA GLY A 36 -9.65 -5.78 5.92
C GLY A 36 -9.49 -6.16 7.39
N ASP A 37 -8.31 -6.59 7.73
CA ASP A 37 -7.90 -6.92 9.09
C ASP A 37 -6.59 -6.18 9.42
N ARG A 38 -6.59 -5.42 10.51
CA ARG A 38 -5.41 -4.67 10.96
C ARG A 38 -4.16 -5.50 11.22
N ASN A 39 -4.30 -6.81 11.38
CA ASN A 39 -3.19 -7.73 11.62
C ASN A 39 -2.73 -8.47 10.36
N THR A 40 -3.42 -8.27 9.24
CA THR A 40 -3.18 -9.05 8.02
C THR A 40 -3.10 -8.13 6.80
N PRO A 41 -1.91 -7.63 6.48
CA PRO A 41 -1.74 -6.82 5.27
C PRO A 41 -1.99 -7.63 4.00
N GLY A 42 -2.45 -6.94 2.97
CA GLY A 42 -2.62 -7.49 1.63
C GLY A 42 -1.75 -6.76 0.62
N TRP A 43 -1.66 -7.32 -0.58
CA TRP A 43 -0.84 -6.81 -1.67
C TRP A 43 -1.63 -6.64 -2.95
N LEU A 44 -1.36 -5.55 -3.67
CA LEU A 44 -1.76 -5.35 -5.06
C LEU A 44 -0.49 -5.17 -5.90
N GLN A 45 -0.51 -5.65 -7.15
CA GLN A 45 0.63 -5.48 -8.04
C GLN A 45 0.23 -5.38 -9.51
N PHE A 46 1.09 -4.74 -10.28
CA PHE A 46 1.06 -4.68 -11.74
C PHE A 46 2.36 -5.19 -12.33
N GLY A 47 2.29 -5.63 -13.58
CA GLY A 47 3.47 -6.10 -14.30
C GLY A 47 3.91 -7.51 -13.94
N ARG A 48 3.08 -8.27 -13.20
CA ARG A 48 3.40 -9.66 -12.89
C ARG A 48 3.33 -10.52 -14.15
N ASP A 49 4.40 -11.24 -14.40
CA ASP A 49 4.40 -12.34 -15.36
C ASP A 49 3.97 -13.63 -14.66
N LEU A 50 2.73 -14.04 -14.91
CA LEU A 50 2.16 -15.25 -14.30
C LEU A 50 2.82 -16.52 -14.77
N GLU A 51 3.31 -16.56 -16.01
CA GLU A 51 3.98 -17.74 -16.57
C GLU A 51 5.38 -17.91 -16.01
N ALA A 52 6.08 -16.78 -15.75
CA ALA A 52 7.41 -16.79 -15.14
C ALA A 52 7.38 -16.82 -13.60
N ASP A 53 6.20 -16.70 -12.99
CA ASP A 53 6.02 -16.56 -11.53
C ASP A 53 6.84 -15.41 -10.92
N GLU A 54 7.03 -14.36 -11.71
CA GLU A 54 7.80 -13.17 -11.29
C GLU A 54 6.90 -12.16 -10.56
N PRO A 55 7.42 -11.51 -9.52
CA PRO A 55 6.68 -10.43 -8.86
C PRO A 55 6.51 -9.23 -9.79
N GLY A 56 5.41 -8.51 -9.64
CA GLY A 56 5.12 -7.31 -10.42
C GLY A 56 6.11 -6.18 -10.19
N GLU A 57 6.33 -5.36 -11.21
CA GLU A 57 7.19 -4.19 -11.12
C GLU A 57 6.64 -3.16 -10.11
N PHE A 58 5.33 -2.92 -10.12
CA PHE A 58 4.68 -1.98 -9.22
C PHE A 58 3.93 -2.73 -8.14
N GLN A 59 4.25 -2.43 -6.89
CA GLN A 59 3.65 -3.11 -5.75
C GLN A 59 3.09 -2.11 -4.74
N LEU A 60 1.95 -2.45 -4.18
CA LEU A 60 1.30 -1.68 -3.13
C LEU A 60 0.80 -2.64 -2.05
N ARG A 61 1.29 -2.44 -0.84
CA ARG A 61 0.80 -3.14 0.35
C ARG A 61 -0.27 -2.29 1.03
N VAL A 62 -1.33 -2.91 1.47
CA VAL A 62 -2.44 -2.28 2.16
C VAL A 62 -2.76 -3.03 3.44
N VAL A 63 -2.94 -2.30 4.51
CA VAL A 63 -3.50 -2.81 5.77
C VAL A 63 -4.58 -1.85 6.23
N ALA A 64 -5.71 -2.38 6.66
CA ALA A 64 -6.86 -1.57 7.07
C ALA A 64 -7.51 -2.12 8.33
N ASP A 65 -8.02 -1.22 9.14
CA ASP A 65 -8.90 -1.52 10.26
C ASP A 65 -10.24 -0.82 10.02
N PRO A 66 -11.24 -1.55 9.46
CA PRO A 66 -12.54 -0.96 9.15
C PRO A 66 -13.26 -0.43 10.39
N ASP A 67 -13.07 -1.04 11.55
CA ASP A 67 -13.72 -0.63 12.80
C ASP A 67 -13.29 0.77 13.24
N SER A 68 -12.03 1.12 13.04
CA SER A 68 -11.53 2.47 13.33
C SER A 68 -11.57 3.42 12.13
N GLY A 69 -11.85 2.91 10.93
CA GLY A 69 -11.85 3.69 9.71
C GLY A 69 -10.45 4.11 9.22
N CYS A 70 -9.43 3.34 9.57
CA CYS A 70 -8.02 3.65 9.32
C CYS A 70 -7.36 2.64 8.39
N ALA A 71 -6.37 3.12 7.63
CA ALA A 71 -5.52 2.29 6.78
C ALA A 71 -4.11 2.86 6.68
N ALA A 72 -3.17 2.05 6.21
CA ALA A 72 -1.83 2.48 5.83
C ALA A 72 -1.40 1.78 4.54
N LEU A 73 -0.68 2.49 3.69
CA LEU A 73 -0.21 1.98 2.41
C LEU A 73 1.31 2.07 2.32
N LEU A 74 1.89 1.12 1.61
CA LEU A 74 3.29 1.13 1.22
C LEU A 74 3.37 0.83 -0.28
N TRP A 75 4.09 1.67 -1.02
CA TRP A 75 4.27 1.52 -2.46
C TRP A 75 5.75 1.46 -2.82
N PHE A 76 6.12 0.63 -3.80
CA PHE A 76 7.45 0.64 -4.37
C PHE A 76 7.49 0.10 -5.80
N ARG A 77 8.55 0.44 -6.53
CA ARG A 77 8.93 -0.23 -7.76
C ARG A 77 9.90 -1.36 -7.45
N ASN A 78 9.54 -2.57 -7.86
CA ASN A 78 10.41 -3.75 -7.74
C ASN A 78 11.38 -3.82 -8.93
N VAL A 79 12.36 -2.95 -8.92
CA VAL A 79 13.41 -2.83 -9.94
C VAL A 79 14.76 -2.63 -9.25
N ASP A 80 15.84 -2.88 -9.98
CA ASP A 80 17.18 -2.57 -9.48
C ASP A 80 17.37 -1.05 -9.40
N PRO A 81 17.60 -0.48 -8.19
CA PRO A 81 17.79 0.96 -8.04
C PRO A 81 18.99 1.51 -8.81
N GLU A 82 20.04 0.70 -9.01
CA GLU A 82 21.23 1.12 -9.74
C GLU A 82 20.94 1.30 -11.25
N GLU A 83 20.09 0.43 -11.80
CA GLU A 83 19.64 0.53 -13.20
C GLU A 83 18.69 1.71 -13.43
N HIS A 84 18.08 2.24 -12.34
CA HIS A 84 17.12 3.34 -12.37
C HIS A 84 17.56 4.52 -11.51
N ALA A 85 18.87 4.83 -11.55
CA ALA A 85 19.47 5.87 -10.70
C ALA A 85 18.87 7.27 -10.89
N ASP A 86 18.30 7.57 -12.06
CA ASP A 86 17.67 8.85 -12.37
C ASP A 86 16.19 8.92 -11.91
N ASP A 87 15.61 7.80 -11.46
CA ASP A 87 14.24 7.74 -10.98
C ASP A 87 14.20 7.75 -9.44
N ALA A 88 13.85 8.89 -8.87
CA ALA A 88 13.73 9.05 -7.43
C ALA A 88 12.71 8.09 -6.80
N LEU A 89 11.65 7.72 -7.52
CA LEU A 89 10.63 6.79 -7.04
C LEU A 89 11.16 5.35 -6.93
N ALA A 90 12.15 4.97 -7.72
CA ALA A 90 12.78 3.66 -7.68
C ALA A 90 13.80 3.50 -6.54
N GLN A 91 14.20 4.59 -5.88
CA GLN A 91 15.27 4.58 -4.88
C GLN A 91 14.78 4.24 -3.47
N HIS A 92 13.47 4.29 -3.22
CA HIS A 92 12.91 4.13 -1.87
C HIS A 92 11.67 3.26 -1.87
N LEU A 93 11.37 2.71 -0.71
CA LEU A 93 10.01 2.32 -0.33
C LEU A 93 9.28 3.58 0.12
N TRP A 94 8.02 3.71 -0.26
CA TRP A 94 7.21 4.88 0.05
C TRP A 94 6.04 4.48 0.91
N VAL A 95 5.87 5.16 2.04
CA VAL A 95 4.73 4.96 2.94
C VAL A 95 3.83 6.20 2.91
N THR A 96 2.53 5.99 3.08
CA THR A 96 1.58 7.10 3.21
C THR A 96 1.98 8.01 4.37
N PHE A 97 1.74 9.30 4.22
CA PHE A 97 2.06 10.29 5.22
C PHE A 97 0.81 11.13 5.57
N ASN A 98 0.52 11.20 6.86
CA ASN A 98 -0.52 12.06 7.41
C ASN A 98 0.09 12.92 8.53
N PRO A 99 0.28 14.23 8.31
CA PRO A 99 0.88 15.11 9.32
C PRO A 99 -0.02 15.31 10.54
N GLU A 100 -1.32 15.02 10.41
CA GLU A 100 -2.32 15.21 11.45
C GLU A 100 -3.12 13.92 11.69
N PRO A 101 -2.47 12.81 12.13
CA PRO A 101 -3.19 11.58 12.41
C PRO A 101 -4.13 11.76 13.60
N PRO A 102 -5.20 10.95 13.71
CA PRO A 102 -6.04 10.93 14.90
C PRO A 102 -5.21 10.74 16.18
N LEU A 103 -5.69 11.22 17.31
CA LEU A 103 -5.02 11.04 18.61
C LEU A 103 -4.83 9.56 18.95
N GLU A 104 -5.85 8.77 18.67
CA GLU A 104 -5.81 7.31 18.81
C GLU A 104 -5.83 6.68 17.44
N VAL A 105 -4.77 5.97 17.09
CA VAL A 105 -4.67 5.18 15.87
C VAL A 105 -4.53 3.71 16.22
N PRO A 106 -5.13 2.80 15.44
CA PRO A 106 -4.92 1.37 15.65
C PRO A 106 -3.47 0.99 15.32
N LEU A 107 -3.00 -0.11 15.90
CA LEU A 107 -1.78 -0.76 15.47
C LEU A 107 -2.07 -1.52 14.17
N LEU A 108 -1.52 -1.04 13.07
CA LEU A 108 -1.66 -1.64 11.74
C LEU A 108 -0.40 -2.46 11.43
N ALA A 109 -0.58 -3.77 11.31
CA ALA A 109 0.53 -4.67 11.04
C ALA A 109 1.20 -4.34 9.71
N SER A 110 2.51 -4.27 9.70
CA SER A 110 3.29 -4.02 8.49
C SER A 110 3.66 -5.29 7.75
N ASP A 111 3.66 -6.41 8.44
CA ASP A 111 3.98 -7.72 7.87
C ASP A 111 3.19 -8.81 8.59
N TYR A 112 3.08 -9.95 7.94
CA TYR A 112 2.37 -11.11 8.46
C TYR A 112 3.18 -11.78 9.58
N ASP A 113 2.51 -12.19 10.66
CA ASP A 113 3.12 -12.91 11.80
C ASP A 113 4.29 -12.20 12.47
N THR A 114 4.36 -10.88 12.40
CA THR A 114 5.41 -10.09 13.08
C THR A 114 4.79 -9.09 14.06
N GLU A 115 5.59 -8.63 15.02
CA GLU A 115 5.21 -7.54 15.93
C GLU A 115 5.66 -6.16 15.40
N HIS A 116 5.68 -6.00 14.09
CA HIS A 116 6.00 -4.74 13.44
C HIS A 116 4.74 -4.03 12.97
N PHE A 117 4.64 -2.75 13.30
CA PHE A 117 3.48 -1.92 12.97
C PHE A 117 3.90 -0.66 12.22
N HIS A 118 3.01 -0.17 11.38
CA HIS A 118 3.16 1.12 10.72
C HIS A 118 3.32 2.25 11.74
N ASP A 119 4.17 3.23 11.39
CA ASP A 119 4.26 4.49 12.14
C ASP A 119 2.89 5.19 12.14
N ARG A 120 2.52 5.80 13.26
CA ARG A 120 1.23 6.50 13.38
C ARG A 120 1.02 7.57 12.31
N PHE A 121 2.09 8.25 11.88
CA PHE A 121 2.02 9.28 10.85
C PHE A 121 1.87 8.72 9.42
N THR A 122 1.80 7.41 9.25
CA THR A 122 1.44 6.77 7.99
C THR A 122 -0.06 6.48 7.88
N VAL A 123 -0.80 6.61 8.99
CA VAL A 123 -2.21 6.22 9.06
C VAL A 123 -3.09 7.29 8.42
N ILE A 124 -3.89 6.85 7.44
CA ILE A 124 -4.86 7.66 6.70
C ILE A 124 -6.26 7.09 6.88
N ASP A 125 -7.29 7.85 6.55
CA ASP A 125 -8.67 7.35 6.56
C ASP A 125 -8.97 6.43 5.37
N LEU A 126 -10.05 5.64 5.49
CA LEU A 126 -10.43 4.67 4.46
C LEU A 126 -10.80 5.32 3.12
N GLU A 127 -11.37 6.51 3.11
CA GLU A 127 -11.76 7.19 1.86
C GLU A 127 -10.52 7.62 1.06
N HIS A 128 -9.51 8.18 1.72
CA HIS A 128 -8.23 8.48 1.08
C HIS A 128 -7.51 7.22 0.60
N ALA A 129 -7.53 6.15 1.41
CA ALA A 129 -6.98 4.87 1.00
C ALA A 129 -7.71 4.30 -0.22
N ARG A 130 -9.03 4.38 -0.25
CA ARG A 130 -9.87 3.93 -1.37
C ARG A 130 -9.52 4.65 -2.66
N GLU A 131 -9.44 5.98 -2.61
CA GLU A 131 -9.08 6.74 -3.80
C GLU A 131 -7.64 6.45 -4.27
N ALA A 132 -6.71 6.27 -3.35
CA ALA A 132 -5.35 5.85 -3.69
C ALA A 132 -5.31 4.47 -4.37
N LEU A 133 -6.06 3.50 -3.88
CA LEU A 133 -6.16 2.18 -4.52
C LEU A 133 -6.79 2.24 -5.91
N ARG A 134 -7.83 3.06 -6.08
CA ARG A 134 -8.44 3.30 -7.41
C ARG A 134 -7.44 3.93 -8.36
N GLU A 135 -6.72 4.95 -7.92
CA GLU A 135 -5.69 5.62 -8.72
C GLU A 135 -4.56 4.66 -9.10
N PHE A 136 -4.08 3.83 -8.17
CA PHE A 136 -3.10 2.78 -8.45
C PHE A 136 -3.58 1.85 -9.56
N CYS A 137 -4.82 1.40 -9.50
CA CYS A 137 -5.39 0.53 -10.52
C CYS A 137 -5.61 1.24 -11.87
N ARG A 138 -6.03 2.50 -11.87
CA ARG A 138 -6.22 3.28 -13.11
C ARG A 138 -4.92 3.61 -13.82
N SER A 139 -3.87 3.88 -13.06
CA SER A 139 -2.57 4.31 -13.59
C SER A 139 -1.67 3.15 -14.02
N GLY A 140 -2.10 1.90 -13.84
CA GLY A 140 -1.25 0.75 -14.11
C GLY A 140 -0.12 0.56 -13.10
N GLY A 141 -0.35 0.93 -11.84
CA GLY A 141 0.57 0.70 -10.74
C GLY A 141 1.44 1.88 -10.33
N GLN A 142 1.26 3.06 -10.95
CA GLN A 142 2.02 4.24 -10.56
C GLN A 142 1.68 4.65 -9.11
N ARG A 143 2.64 5.32 -8.45
CA ARG A 143 2.41 5.80 -7.10
C ARG A 143 1.25 6.80 -7.09
N PRO A 144 0.19 6.56 -6.32
CA PRO A 144 -0.97 7.45 -6.25
C PRO A 144 -0.59 8.87 -5.82
N LYS A 145 -1.22 9.87 -6.42
CA LYS A 145 -1.02 11.29 -6.11
C LYS A 145 -2.09 11.85 -5.17
N SER A 146 -3.15 11.09 -4.92
CA SER A 146 -4.26 11.47 -4.05
C SER A 146 -3.91 11.48 -2.56
N VAL A 147 -2.79 10.89 -2.19
CA VAL A 147 -2.26 10.87 -0.82
C VAL A 147 -0.82 11.35 -0.79
N GLN A 148 -0.36 11.78 0.38
CA GLN A 148 1.03 12.17 0.58
C GLN A 148 1.89 10.95 0.88
N TRP A 149 3.15 10.99 0.46
CA TRP A 149 4.13 9.93 0.63
C TRP A 149 5.44 10.45 1.20
N VAL A 150 6.08 9.63 2.00
CA VAL A 150 7.44 9.83 2.50
C VAL A 150 8.23 8.54 2.35
N ALA A 151 9.54 8.65 2.29
CA ALA A 151 10.39 7.47 2.28
C ALA A 151 10.24 6.71 3.60
N GLY A 152 10.06 5.41 3.50
CA GLY A 152 9.86 4.51 4.62
C GLY A 152 10.69 3.23 4.49
N ASP A 153 10.61 2.38 5.50
CA ASP A 153 11.16 1.03 5.45
C ASP A 153 10.07 -0.02 5.21
N TYR A 154 10.47 -1.26 5.02
CA TYR A 154 9.55 -2.38 4.78
C TYR A 154 8.51 -2.55 5.90
N TYR A 155 8.85 -2.15 7.11
CA TYR A 155 7.96 -2.26 8.27
C TYR A 155 7.03 -1.06 8.45
N GLY A 156 6.95 -0.17 7.46
CA GLY A 156 6.05 0.97 7.51
C GLY A 156 6.51 2.09 8.42
N ARG A 157 7.79 2.12 8.78
CA ARG A 157 8.38 3.20 9.56
C ARG A 157 8.90 4.29 8.64
N ILE A 158 8.73 5.55 9.04
CA ILE A 158 9.26 6.69 8.30
C ILE A 158 10.76 6.76 8.52
N VAL A 159 11.53 6.78 7.43
CA VAL A 159 12.99 6.91 7.46
C VAL A 159 13.46 8.25 6.90
N GLN A 160 12.59 8.93 6.15
CA GLN A 160 12.88 10.28 5.67
C GLN A 160 12.89 11.24 6.86
N ARG A 161 13.96 12.04 6.97
CA ARG A 161 13.96 13.13 7.94
C ARG A 161 12.90 14.15 7.52
N LEU A 162 11.85 14.22 8.30
CA LEU A 162 10.84 15.26 8.12
C LEU A 162 11.41 16.53 8.74
N ASP A 163 11.77 17.49 7.91
CA ASP A 163 11.91 18.86 8.36
C ASP A 163 10.48 19.33 8.69
N VAL A 164 10.12 19.21 9.97
CA VAL A 164 8.88 19.77 10.46
C VAL A 164 9.06 21.28 10.49
N ALA A 165 8.97 21.89 9.30
CA ALA A 165 8.88 23.33 9.18
C ALA A 165 7.59 23.77 9.90
N GLY A 166 7.71 24.27 11.10
CA GLY A 166 6.59 24.70 11.91
C GLY A 166 6.44 24.00 13.25
N ALA A 167 7.26 23.02 13.59
CA ALA A 167 7.45 22.58 14.97
C ALA A 167 8.41 23.53 15.69
N ALA A 168 8.07 24.77 15.67
CA ALA A 168 8.69 25.78 16.52
C ALA A 168 7.71 26.13 17.63
#